data_611d17584022a2fc5d3cc55e65ac04fb
#
_entry.id   611d17584022a2fc5d3cc55e65ac04fb
#
_cell.length_a   1.000
_cell.length_b   1.000
_cell.length_c   1.000
_cell.angle_alpha   90.00
_cell.angle_beta   90.00
_cell.angle_gamma   90.00
#
_symmetry.space_group_name_H-M   'P 1'
#
loop_
_entity.id
_entity.type
_entity.pdbx_description
1 polymer ?
#
loop_
_entity_poly.entity_id
_entity_poly.type
_entity_poly.pdbx_seq_one_letter_code
_entity_poly.pdbx_strand_id
1 'polypeptide(L)'
;MANEDKKDFNAMLHDNKDMPKFQIITDQKSIEKYGGSKMYFAPPIDYDRVMKKVPYGKVITVGTIREYFAELSGADFTEPITAGIFVSIVAWASYQRSEDETPYWRTLKANGELNAKYPNGIEAQKEKLESEGHTIIQKGRKNIRYYVKGYETFLFDLK
;
A
#
# COMPACT_ATOMS: atom_id res chain seq x y z
N MET A 1 -11.59 1.86 -15.63
CA MET A 1 -12.00 2.50 -14.39
C MET A 1 -13.50 2.44 -14.14
N ALA A 2 -14.31 2.51 -15.19
CA ALA A 2 -15.78 2.34 -15.03
C ALA A 2 -16.17 1.03 -14.35
N ASN A 3 -15.34 -0.02 -14.45
CA ASN A 3 -15.61 -1.31 -13.80
C ASN A 3 -15.29 -1.32 -12.31
N GLU A 4 -14.43 -0.40 -11.84
CA GLU A 4 -14.03 -0.35 -10.44
C GLU A 4 -15.19 0.12 -9.56
N ASP A 5 -15.98 1.07 -10.05
CA ASP A 5 -17.10 1.62 -9.28
C ASP A 5 -18.21 0.59 -9.02
N LYS A 6 -18.22 -0.51 -9.77
CA LYS A 6 -19.27 -1.53 -9.66
C LYS A 6 -18.90 -2.68 -8.71
N LYS A 7 -17.65 -2.76 -8.29
CA LYS A 7 -17.20 -3.81 -7.37
C LYS A 7 -17.50 -3.42 -5.93
N ASP A 8 -17.83 -4.41 -5.12
CA ASP A 8 -18.00 -4.20 -3.69
C ASP A 8 -16.66 -4.40 -3.00
N PHE A 9 -15.90 -3.32 -2.88
CA PHE A 9 -14.57 -3.38 -2.29
C PHE A 9 -14.58 -3.66 -0.80
N ASN A 10 -15.66 -3.27 -0.09
CA ASN A 10 -15.76 -3.61 1.34
C ASN A 10 -15.99 -5.11 1.54
N ALA A 11 -16.74 -5.76 0.67
CA ALA A 11 -16.85 -7.22 0.69
C ALA A 11 -15.49 -7.86 0.42
N MET A 12 -14.75 -7.35 -0.56
CA MET A 12 -13.39 -7.84 -0.88
C MET A 12 -12.41 -7.62 0.28
N LEU A 13 -12.54 -6.48 0.97
CA LEU A 13 -11.70 -6.16 2.13
C LEU A 13 -11.84 -7.18 3.25
N HIS A 14 -13.05 -7.69 3.46
CA HIS A 14 -13.35 -8.65 4.52
C HIS A 14 -13.25 -10.11 4.08
N ASP A 15 -12.90 -10.36 2.81
CA ASP A 15 -12.68 -11.70 2.30
C ASP A 15 -11.22 -12.09 2.50
N ASN A 16 -10.96 -12.83 3.55
CA ASN A 16 -9.59 -13.25 3.88
C ASN A 16 -9.09 -14.37 2.98
N LYS A 17 -9.99 -15.05 2.25
CA LYS A 17 -9.65 -16.25 1.45
C LYS A 17 -8.97 -17.27 2.36
N ASP A 18 -7.75 -17.67 2.05
CA ASP A 18 -6.99 -18.63 2.87
C ASP A 18 -5.89 -17.95 3.69
N MET A 19 -5.98 -16.64 3.87
CA MET A 19 -4.94 -15.85 4.55
C MET A 19 -5.31 -15.53 6.00
N PRO A 20 -4.35 -15.33 6.89
CA PRO A 20 -2.90 -15.31 6.62
C PRO A 20 -2.33 -16.70 6.34
N LYS A 21 -1.25 -16.76 5.58
CA LYS A 21 -0.58 -18.03 5.28
C LYS A 21 0.88 -17.82 4.95
N PHE A 22 1.64 -18.90 5.01
CA PHE A 22 3.03 -18.94 4.56
C PHE A 22 3.15 -19.83 3.34
N GLN A 23 4.14 -19.55 2.52
CA GLN A 23 4.51 -20.39 1.40
C GLN A 23 6.03 -20.42 1.30
N ILE A 24 6.59 -21.60 1.10
CA ILE A 24 8.03 -21.74 0.88
C ILE A 24 8.29 -21.68 -0.61
N ILE A 25 9.09 -20.71 -1.03
CA ILE A 25 9.47 -20.57 -2.44
C ILE A 25 10.74 -21.36 -2.73
N THR A 26 10.89 -21.79 -3.98
CA THR A 26 12.02 -22.61 -4.40
C THR A 26 12.87 -21.97 -5.49
N ASP A 27 12.41 -20.86 -6.07
CA ASP A 27 13.13 -20.12 -7.10
C ASP A 27 14.34 -19.39 -6.49
N GLN A 28 15.54 -19.79 -6.90
CA GLN A 28 16.77 -19.24 -6.33
C GLN A 28 16.90 -17.72 -6.50
N LYS A 29 16.48 -17.19 -7.64
CA LYS A 29 16.55 -15.75 -7.88
C LYS A 29 15.66 -14.97 -6.92
N SER A 30 14.46 -15.48 -6.66
CA SER A 30 13.54 -14.84 -5.72
C SER A 30 14.05 -14.95 -4.29
N ILE A 31 14.61 -16.09 -3.92
CA ILE A 31 15.20 -16.29 -2.59
C ILE A 31 16.31 -15.26 -2.34
N GLU A 32 17.18 -15.07 -3.32
CA GLU A 32 18.26 -14.08 -3.21
C GLU A 32 17.73 -12.66 -3.17
N LYS A 33 16.74 -12.37 -4.03
CA LYS A 33 16.14 -11.02 -4.12
C LYS A 33 15.46 -10.60 -2.81
N TYR A 34 14.74 -11.51 -2.18
CA TYR A 34 13.91 -11.22 -1.01
C TYR A 34 14.54 -11.62 0.33
N GLY A 35 15.71 -12.24 0.30
CA GLY A 35 16.45 -12.55 1.51
C GLY A 35 16.04 -13.83 2.22
N GLY A 36 15.34 -14.73 1.53
CA GLY A 36 14.94 -16.02 2.10
C GLY A 36 13.80 -16.67 1.37
N SER A 37 13.43 -17.87 1.82
CA SER A 37 12.44 -18.72 1.16
C SER A 37 11.04 -18.68 1.79
N LYS A 38 10.93 -18.16 3.03
CA LYS A 38 9.64 -18.18 3.75
C LYS A 38 8.86 -16.91 3.43
N MET A 39 7.83 -17.06 2.63
CA MET A 39 6.99 -15.96 2.15
C MET A 39 5.67 -15.93 2.91
N TYR A 40 5.25 -14.72 3.31
CA TYR A 40 4.01 -14.49 4.06
C TYR A 40 2.96 -13.78 3.20
N PHE A 41 1.70 -14.15 3.41
CA PHE A 41 0.55 -13.48 2.81
C PHE A 41 -0.33 -12.95 3.92
N ALA A 42 -0.49 -11.64 4.00
CA ALA A 42 -1.45 -11.01 4.92
C ALA A 42 -2.79 -10.79 4.22
N PRO A 43 -3.92 -10.95 4.92
CA PRO A 43 -5.22 -10.66 4.31
C PRO A 43 -5.44 -9.16 4.12
N PRO A 44 -6.34 -8.76 3.22
CA PRO A 44 -6.58 -7.33 2.94
C PRO A 44 -6.90 -6.51 4.17
N ILE A 45 -7.65 -7.05 5.11
CA ILE A 45 -8.07 -6.31 6.32
C ILE A 45 -6.87 -5.90 7.18
N ASP A 46 -5.79 -6.66 7.16
CA ASP A 46 -4.59 -6.32 7.93
C ASP A 46 -3.89 -5.10 7.32
N TYR A 47 -3.91 -4.98 5.99
CA TYR A 47 -3.41 -3.78 5.31
C TYR A 47 -4.23 -2.55 5.71
N ASP A 48 -5.55 -2.68 5.78
CA ASP A 48 -6.43 -1.59 6.20
C ASP A 48 -6.09 -1.12 7.61
N ARG A 49 -5.91 -2.06 8.54
CA ARG A 49 -5.56 -1.74 9.93
C ARG A 49 -4.25 -0.96 10.05
N VAL A 50 -3.25 -1.35 9.27
CA VAL A 50 -1.96 -0.67 9.26
C VAL A 50 -2.07 0.72 8.63
N MET A 51 -2.74 0.80 7.48
CA MET A 51 -2.89 2.06 6.75
C MET A 51 -3.68 3.09 7.56
N LYS A 52 -4.62 2.67 8.39
CA LYS A 52 -5.37 3.56 9.29
C LYS A 52 -4.50 4.23 10.34
N LYS A 53 -3.37 3.65 10.68
CA LYS A 53 -2.49 4.17 11.73
C LYS A 53 -1.67 5.39 11.30
N VAL A 54 -1.51 5.60 10.00
CA VAL A 54 -0.66 6.68 9.49
C VAL A 54 -1.33 8.03 9.76
N PRO A 55 -0.73 8.88 10.60
CA PRO A 55 -1.38 10.13 10.98
C PRO A 55 -1.23 11.22 9.93
N TYR A 56 -1.99 12.29 10.10
CA TYR A 56 -1.94 13.48 9.27
C TYR A 56 -0.49 13.99 9.14
N GLY A 57 -0.08 14.31 7.94
CA GLY A 57 1.25 14.83 7.66
C GLY A 57 2.35 13.78 7.55
N LYS A 58 2.04 12.53 7.82
CA LYS A 58 2.98 11.42 7.69
C LYS A 58 2.62 10.54 6.50
N VAL A 59 3.58 9.77 6.03
CA VAL A 59 3.39 8.83 4.93
C VAL A 59 4.06 7.50 5.26
N ILE A 60 3.70 6.47 4.51
CA ILE A 60 4.30 5.15 4.59
C ILE A 60 4.39 4.59 3.17
N THR A 61 5.28 3.64 2.94
CA THR A 61 5.35 2.94 1.65
C THR A 61 4.81 1.52 1.79
N VAL A 62 4.32 0.96 0.69
CA VAL A 62 3.88 -0.44 0.65
C VAL A 62 5.02 -1.36 1.09
N GLY A 63 6.26 -1.04 0.68
CA GLY A 63 7.44 -1.81 1.09
C GLY A 63 7.62 -1.85 2.60
N THR A 64 7.43 -0.73 3.28
CA THR A 64 7.51 -0.67 4.74
C THR A 64 6.44 -1.54 5.39
N ILE A 65 5.22 -1.53 4.85
CA ILE A 65 4.13 -2.38 5.36
C ILE A 65 4.51 -3.86 5.20
N ARG A 66 5.05 -4.23 4.04
CA ARG A 66 5.50 -5.61 3.80
C ARG A 66 6.59 -6.04 4.78
N GLU A 67 7.55 -5.19 5.04
CA GLU A 67 8.62 -5.47 6.01
C GLU A 67 8.06 -5.68 7.41
N TYR A 68 7.11 -4.85 7.80
CA TYR A 68 6.44 -4.94 9.10
C TYR A 68 5.73 -6.28 9.27
N PHE A 69 4.97 -6.72 8.26
CA PHE A 69 4.29 -8.01 8.30
C PHE A 69 5.27 -9.20 8.32
N ALA A 70 6.37 -9.11 7.56
CA ALA A 70 7.38 -10.16 7.57
C ALA A 70 7.99 -10.29 8.96
N GLU A 71 8.31 -9.17 9.59
CA GLU A 71 8.88 -9.16 10.94
C GLU A 71 7.91 -9.74 11.98
N LEU A 72 6.64 -9.30 11.96
CA LEU A 72 5.63 -9.79 12.90
C LEU A 72 5.36 -11.29 12.74
N SER A 73 5.34 -11.78 11.51
CA SER A 73 5.00 -13.17 11.21
C SER A 73 6.18 -14.14 11.35
N GLY A 74 7.40 -13.60 11.40
CA GLY A 74 8.62 -14.41 11.39
C GLY A 74 8.99 -14.93 10.01
N ALA A 75 8.43 -14.34 8.94
CA ALA A 75 8.75 -14.69 7.56
C ALA A 75 9.99 -13.93 7.08
N ASP A 76 10.54 -14.37 5.98
CA ASP A 76 11.65 -13.66 5.34
C ASP A 76 11.16 -12.44 4.55
N PHE A 77 9.98 -12.56 3.95
CA PHE A 77 9.37 -11.43 3.23
C PHE A 77 7.86 -11.65 3.07
N THR A 78 7.15 -10.55 2.77
CA THR A 78 5.72 -10.57 2.47
C THR A 78 5.55 -10.53 0.95
N GLU A 79 4.63 -11.34 0.41
CA GLU A 79 4.42 -11.45 -1.02
C GLU A 79 4.06 -10.06 -1.61
N PRO A 80 4.81 -9.57 -2.62
CA PRO A 80 4.67 -8.18 -3.08
C PRO A 80 3.49 -7.92 -4.02
N ILE A 81 3.05 -8.90 -4.80
CA ILE A 81 1.98 -8.70 -5.78
C ILE A 81 0.65 -8.51 -5.07
N THR A 82 0.30 -9.41 -4.16
CA THR A 82 -0.94 -9.27 -3.37
C THR A 82 -0.91 -8.05 -2.48
N ALA A 83 0.27 -7.65 -1.98
CA ALA A 83 0.39 -6.42 -1.19
C ALA A 83 -0.10 -5.21 -2.00
N GLY A 84 0.35 -5.07 -3.24
CA GLY A 84 -0.09 -3.99 -4.12
C GLY A 84 -1.58 -4.03 -4.41
N ILE A 85 -2.12 -5.23 -4.66
CA ILE A 85 -3.55 -5.42 -4.92
C ILE A 85 -4.37 -5.04 -3.68
N PHE A 86 -3.96 -5.52 -2.50
CA PHE A 86 -4.71 -5.31 -1.27
C PHE A 86 -4.70 -3.85 -0.81
N VAL A 87 -3.59 -3.15 -0.98
CA VAL A 87 -3.51 -1.71 -0.72
C VAL A 87 -4.53 -0.96 -1.58
N SER A 88 -4.67 -1.34 -2.85
CA SER A 88 -5.67 -0.76 -3.74
C SER A 88 -7.10 -1.07 -3.28
N ILE A 89 -7.36 -2.31 -2.84
CA ILE A 89 -8.67 -2.69 -2.28
C ILE A 89 -9.00 -1.83 -1.06
N VAL A 90 -8.05 -1.62 -0.17
CA VAL A 90 -8.23 -0.75 1.00
C VAL A 90 -8.66 0.66 0.58
N ALA A 91 -7.97 1.22 -0.42
CA ALA A 91 -8.26 2.57 -0.90
C ALA A 91 -9.70 2.67 -1.46
N TRP A 92 -10.08 1.76 -2.33
CA TRP A 92 -11.41 1.76 -2.93
C TRP A 92 -12.50 1.43 -1.90
N ALA A 93 -12.24 0.54 -0.95
CA ALA A 93 -13.19 0.21 0.12
C ALA A 93 -13.45 1.45 0.98
N SER A 94 -12.41 2.18 1.36
CA SER A 94 -12.55 3.42 2.13
C SER A 94 -13.34 4.47 1.35
N TYR A 95 -13.02 4.62 0.05
CA TYR A 95 -13.72 5.56 -0.82
C TYR A 95 -15.21 5.26 -0.93
N GLN A 96 -15.60 4.00 -0.92
CA GLN A 96 -17.00 3.57 -1.02
C GLN A 96 -17.75 3.68 0.30
N ARG A 97 -17.06 3.78 1.43
CA ARG A 97 -17.71 3.90 2.74
C ARG A 97 -18.06 5.36 3.05
N SER A 98 -19.10 5.57 3.81
CA SER A 98 -19.50 6.89 4.30
C SER A 98 -18.86 7.24 5.65
N GLU A 99 -18.29 6.27 6.34
CA GLU A 99 -17.68 6.43 7.65
C GLU A 99 -16.49 5.49 7.81
N ASP A 100 -15.75 5.61 8.90
CA ASP A 100 -14.57 4.79 9.19
C ASP A 100 -13.53 4.86 8.07
N GLU A 101 -13.22 6.09 7.66
CA GLU A 101 -12.28 6.35 6.56
C GLU A 101 -10.88 5.85 6.88
N THR A 102 -10.25 5.24 5.87
CA THR A 102 -8.83 4.90 5.90
C THR A 102 -8.09 5.96 5.07
N PRO A 103 -7.11 6.67 5.65
CA PRO A 103 -6.38 7.70 4.90
C PRO A 103 -5.39 7.07 3.91
N TYR A 104 -5.92 6.40 2.91
CA TYR A 104 -5.14 5.59 1.95
C TYR A 104 -4.12 6.41 1.17
N TRP A 105 -4.38 7.72 0.95
CA TRP A 105 -3.47 8.59 0.20
C TRP A 105 -2.11 8.75 0.87
N ARG A 106 -1.99 8.42 2.15
CA ARG A 106 -0.74 8.46 2.91
C ARG A 106 0.13 7.23 2.69
N THR A 107 -0.37 6.22 1.98
CA THR A 107 0.39 5.02 1.62
C THR A 107 0.89 5.16 0.19
N LEU A 108 2.21 5.20 0.04
CA LEU A 108 2.89 5.45 -1.22
C LEU A 108 3.48 4.17 -1.80
N LYS A 109 3.78 4.20 -3.08
CA LYS A 109 4.57 3.16 -3.75
C LYS A 109 6.05 3.35 -3.38
N ALA A 110 6.90 2.48 -3.89
CA ALA A 110 8.34 2.58 -3.69
C ALA A 110 8.85 3.98 -4.07
N ASN A 111 9.86 4.43 -3.36
CA ASN A 111 10.52 5.73 -3.57
C ASN A 111 9.62 6.95 -3.32
N GLY A 112 8.48 6.73 -2.67
CA GLY A 112 7.54 7.81 -2.37
C GLY A 112 6.63 8.17 -3.52
N GLU A 113 6.47 7.26 -4.48
CA GLU A 113 5.64 7.49 -5.67
C GLU A 113 4.14 7.43 -5.36
N LEU A 114 3.36 8.36 -5.96
CA LEU A 114 1.92 8.35 -5.89
C LEU A 114 1.34 7.17 -6.69
N ASN A 115 0.17 6.70 -6.30
CA ASN A 115 -0.44 5.51 -6.87
C ASN A 115 -1.63 5.85 -7.78
N ALA A 116 -1.46 5.67 -9.09
CA ALA A 116 -2.49 5.95 -10.08
C ALA A 116 -3.74 5.07 -9.95
N LYS A 117 -3.65 3.97 -9.21
CA LYS A 117 -4.78 3.03 -9.03
C LYS A 117 -5.74 3.43 -7.91
N TYR A 118 -5.38 4.45 -7.12
CA TYR A 118 -6.26 4.95 -6.07
C TYR A 118 -7.47 5.68 -6.65
N PRO A 119 -8.57 5.79 -5.88
CA PRO A 119 -9.76 6.48 -6.36
C PRO A 119 -9.47 7.89 -6.88
N ASN A 120 -9.97 8.18 -8.08
CA ASN A 120 -9.80 9.46 -8.78
C ASN A 120 -8.36 9.79 -9.19
N GLY A 121 -7.47 8.81 -9.10
CA GLY A 121 -6.13 8.87 -9.70
C GLY A 121 -5.13 9.77 -8.99
N ILE A 122 -4.07 10.10 -9.72
CA ILE A 122 -2.93 10.85 -9.22
C ILE A 122 -3.34 12.23 -8.69
N GLU A 123 -4.19 12.97 -9.43
CA GLU A 123 -4.57 14.33 -9.04
C GLU A 123 -5.27 14.37 -7.67
N ALA A 124 -6.15 13.42 -7.41
CA ALA A 124 -6.85 13.37 -6.13
C ALA A 124 -5.90 13.07 -4.96
N GLN A 125 -4.98 12.13 -5.15
CA GLN A 125 -3.99 11.83 -4.12
C GLN A 125 -3.06 13.02 -3.89
N LYS A 126 -2.60 13.65 -4.97
CA LYS A 126 -1.74 14.83 -4.90
C LYS A 126 -2.42 15.95 -4.09
N GLU A 127 -3.68 16.23 -4.39
CA GLU A 127 -4.44 17.26 -3.68
C GLU A 127 -4.51 17.00 -2.17
N LYS A 128 -4.80 15.75 -1.79
CA LYS A 128 -4.86 15.38 -0.37
C LYS A 128 -3.50 15.50 0.32
N LEU A 129 -2.45 15.04 -0.33
CA LEU A 129 -1.09 15.12 0.23
C LEU A 129 -0.62 16.57 0.35
N GLU A 130 -0.91 17.41 -0.65
CA GLU A 130 -0.57 18.83 -0.59
C GLU A 130 -1.32 19.53 0.54
N SER A 131 -2.57 19.17 0.77
CA SER A 131 -3.35 19.72 1.87
C SER A 131 -2.76 19.39 3.24
N GLU A 132 -1.96 18.30 3.31
CA GLU A 132 -1.28 17.89 4.54
C GLU A 132 0.16 18.41 4.63
N GLY A 133 0.54 19.32 3.74
CA GLY A 133 1.84 19.98 3.79
C GLY A 133 2.93 19.36 2.95
N HIS A 134 2.61 18.33 2.15
CA HIS A 134 3.60 17.70 1.28
C HIS A 134 3.77 18.45 -0.03
N THR A 135 4.95 18.36 -0.60
CA THR A 135 5.26 18.89 -1.93
C THR A 135 5.36 17.71 -2.89
N ILE A 136 4.65 17.80 -4.01
CA ILE A 136 4.65 16.74 -5.02
C ILE A 136 5.55 17.18 -6.17
N ILE A 137 6.49 16.33 -6.55
CA ILE A 137 7.38 16.56 -7.69
C ILE A 137 7.11 15.52 -8.77
N GLN A 138 7.40 15.89 -10.00
CA GLN A 138 7.25 14.96 -11.13
C GLN A 138 8.61 14.68 -11.75
N LYS A 139 8.78 13.45 -12.24
CA LYS A 139 10.01 12.99 -12.87
C LYS A 139 9.66 12.22 -14.15
N GLY A 140 10.60 12.19 -15.09
CA GLY A 140 10.47 11.47 -16.34
C GLY A 140 10.11 12.35 -17.51
N ARG A 141 10.36 11.85 -18.72
CA ARG A 141 10.06 12.55 -19.96
C ARG A 141 8.86 11.96 -20.69
N LYS A 142 8.89 10.64 -20.97
CA LYS A 142 7.78 9.93 -21.61
C LYS A 142 6.80 9.39 -20.60
N ASN A 143 7.31 8.77 -19.54
CA ASN A 143 6.51 8.22 -18.45
C ASN A 143 6.67 9.12 -17.25
N ILE A 144 5.79 10.10 -17.13
CA ILE A 144 5.84 11.04 -16.01
C ILE A 144 5.27 10.35 -14.78
N ARG A 145 6.04 10.38 -13.69
CA ARG A 145 5.64 9.84 -12.39
C ARG A 145 5.71 10.93 -11.35
N TYR A 146 4.89 10.80 -10.32
CA TYR A 146 4.74 11.80 -9.27
C TYR A 146 5.19 11.24 -7.94
N TYR A 147 5.92 12.04 -7.17
CA TYR A 147 6.55 11.61 -5.92
C TYR A 147 6.35 12.65 -4.83
N VAL A 148 6.27 12.21 -3.58
CA VAL A 148 6.35 13.11 -2.43
C VAL A 148 7.82 13.48 -2.25
N LYS A 149 8.12 14.77 -2.36
CA LYS A 149 9.48 15.30 -2.17
C LYS A 149 9.92 15.07 -0.73
N GLY A 150 11.08 14.45 -0.56
CA GLY A 150 11.63 14.21 0.78
C GLY A 150 10.79 13.30 1.63
N TYR A 151 10.11 12.33 1.03
CA TYR A 151 9.17 11.46 1.75
C TYR A 151 9.81 10.79 2.96
N GLU A 152 11.12 10.50 2.91
CA GLU A 152 11.83 9.82 3.99
C GLU A 152 11.76 10.59 5.31
N THR A 153 11.66 11.92 5.26
CA THR A 153 11.57 12.74 6.47
C THR A 153 10.17 12.72 7.10
N PHE A 154 9.18 12.21 6.38
CA PHE A 154 7.79 12.15 6.83
C PHE A 154 7.30 10.73 7.09
N LEU A 155 8.20 9.75 7.06
CA LEU A 155 7.82 8.35 7.24
C LEU A 155 7.27 8.09 8.65
N PHE A 156 6.13 7.41 8.69
CA PHE A 156 5.55 6.94 9.92
C PHE A 156 6.22 5.63 10.35
N ASP A 157 6.58 5.53 11.61
CA ASP A 157 7.19 4.32 12.18
C ASP A 157 6.09 3.42 12.74
N LEU A 158 5.96 2.23 12.18
CA LEU A 158 4.99 1.23 12.64
C LEU A 158 5.39 0.54 13.94
N LYS A 159 6.64 0.69 14.34
CA LYS A 159 7.15 0.12 15.57
C LYS A 159 7.03 1.15 16.71
#